data_3dec725236bcc6d9819063c0bff43d41
#
_entry.id   3dec725236bcc6d9819063c0bff43d41
#
_cell.length_a   1.000
_cell.length_b   1.000
_cell.length_c   1.000
_cell.angle_alpha   90.00
_cell.angle_beta   90.00
_cell.angle_gamma   90.00
#
_symmetry.space_group_name_H-M   'P 1'
#
loop_
_entity.id
_entity.type
_entity.pdbx_description
1 polymer ?
#
loop_
_entity_poly.entity_id
_entity_poly.type
_entity_poly.pdbx_seq_one_letter_code
_entity_poly.pdbx_strand_id
1 'polypeptide(L)'
;MAEIRLTFKEMCARFDVTPRTLRYYEYIELLQPERDGRSRFYSTRECARMTLIMRGRKFGIKLEEIRQWLKIYENEGTKVQMSAFVEMADHQLVELEEQAEQLSDAIKELRTLREETVKKIA
;
A
#
# COMPACT_ATOMS: atom_id res chain seq x y z
N MET A 1 -4.92 -8.42 -25.70
CA MET A 1 -4.04 -7.92 -24.65
C MET A 1 -3.05 -8.99 -24.25
N ALA A 2 -1.82 -8.59 -24.04
CA ALA A 2 -0.80 -9.52 -23.60
C ALA A 2 -1.04 -9.94 -22.15
N GLU A 3 -1.02 -11.24 -21.91
CA GLU A 3 -1.09 -11.74 -20.56
C GLU A 3 0.25 -11.53 -19.87
N ILE A 4 0.19 -11.07 -18.63
CA ILE A 4 1.38 -10.90 -17.81
C ILE A 4 1.60 -12.21 -17.04
N ARG A 5 2.84 -12.65 -17.03
CA ARG A 5 3.25 -13.81 -16.25
C ARG A 5 4.65 -13.56 -15.73
N LEU A 6 4.73 -13.07 -14.49
CA LEU A 6 6.00 -12.69 -13.88
C LEU A 6 6.49 -13.80 -12.95
N THR A 7 7.81 -14.03 -12.96
CA THR A 7 8.45 -14.89 -11.97
C THR A 7 8.48 -14.18 -10.62
N PHE A 8 8.83 -14.91 -9.56
CA PHE A 8 8.98 -14.33 -8.22
C PHE A 8 9.95 -13.15 -8.23
N LYS A 9 11.10 -13.34 -8.87
CA LYS A 9 12.13 -12.31 -8.92
C LYS A 9 11.66 -11.07 -9.71
N GLU A 10 10.99 -11.30 -10.83
CA GLU A 10 10.44 -10.22 -11.65
C GLU A 10 9.36 -9.43 -10.92
N MET A 11 8.53 -10.14 -10.15
CA MET A 11 7.47 -9.51 -9.36
C MET A 11 8.07 -8.60 -8.28
N CYS A 12 9.09 -9.06 -7.57
CA CYS A 12 9.80 -8.25 -6.60
C CYS A 12 10.39 -6.99 -7.23
N ALA A 13 11.03 -7.14 -8.39
CA ALA A 13 11.66 -6.02 -9.09
C ALA A 13 10.62 -5.02 -9.59
N ARG A 14 9.52 -5.51 -10.16
CA ARG A 14 8.49 -4.64 -10.74
C ARG A 14 7.82 -3.75 -9.69
N PHE A 15 7.59 -4.28 -8.51
CA PHE A 15 6.89 -3.54 -7.45
C PHE A 15 7.83 -3.01 -6.37
N ASP A 16 9.12 -3.18 -6.56
CA ASP A 16 10.15 -2.71 -5.61
C ASP A 16 9.87 -3.20 -4.18
N VAL A 17 9.66 -4.49 -4.05
CA VAL A 17 9.43 -5.13 -2.74
C VAL A 17 10.49 -6.19 -2.52
N THR A 18 10.75 -6.47 -1.24
CA THR A 18 11.70 -7.52 -0.87
C THR A 18 11.06 -8.89 -1.05
N PRO A 19 11.87 -9.95 -1.25
CA PRO A 19 11.36 -11.32 -1.24
C PRO A 19 10.56 -11.65 0.02
N ARG A 20 10.98 -11.13 1.16
CA ARG A 20 10.29 -11.33 2.44
C ARG A 20 8.89 -10.74 2.42
N THR A 21 8.73 -9.52 1.90
CA THR A 21 7.44 -8.86 1.79
C THR A 21 6.52 -9.64 0.86
N LEU A 22 7.02 -10.05 -0.30
CA LEU A 22 6.21 -10.79 -1.26
C LEU A 22 5.75 -12.13 -0.69
N ARG A 23 6.65 -12.87 -0.02
CA ARG A 23 6.28 -14.12 0.64
C ARG A 23 5.23 -13.91 1.72
N TYR A 24 5.32 -12.81 2.46
CA TYR A 24 4.35 -12.48 3.49
C TYR A 24 2.97 -12.25 2.88
N TYR A 25 2.89 -11.53 1.77
CA TYR A 25 1.62 -11.29 1.09
C TYR A 25 1.00 -12.59 0.56
N GLU A 26 1.82 -13.54 0.15
CA GLU A 26 1.34 -14.89 -0.20
C GLU A 26 0.85 -15.64 1.04
N TYR A 27 1.61 -15.56 2.11
CA TYR A 27 1.28 -16.25 3.36
C TYR A 27 -0.08 -15.81 3.92
N ILE A 28 -0.35 -14.53 3.90
CA ILE A 28 -1.64 -13.99 4.37
C ILE A 28 -2.72 -13.97 3.29
N GLU A 29 -2.43 -14.58 2.16
CA GLU A 29 -3.38 -14.79 1.06
C GLU A 29 -3.90 -13.53 0.39
N LEU A 30 -3.09 -12.47 0.37
CA LEU A 30 -3.38 -11.29 -0.46
C LEU A 30 -3.08 -11.57 -1.92
N LEU A 31 -2.11 -12.45 -2.17
CA LEU A 31 -1.70 -12.87 -3.51
C LEU A 31 -1.72 -14.39 -3.57
N GLN A 32 -2.08 -14.92 -4.73
CA GLN A 32 -2.12 -16.36 -4.99
C GLN A 32 -1.37 -16.63 -6.30
N PRO A 33 -0.06 -16.91 -6.22
CA PRO A 33 0.70 -17.21 -7.42
C PRO A 33 0.32 -18.56 -8.00
N GLU A 34 0.49 -18.71 -9.31
CA GLU A 34 0.44 -20.01 -9.94
C GLU A 34 1.74 -20.75 -9.60
N ARG A 35 1.63 -22.04 -9.30
CA ARG A 35 2.79 -22.87 -9.02
C ARG A 35 3.02 -23.85 -10.14
N ASP A 36 4.28 -23.92 -10.59
CA ASP A 36 4.73 -24.88 -11.58
C ASP A 36 5.99 -25.53 -10.99
N GLY A 37 5.80 -26.66 -10.32
CA GLY A 37 6.88 -27.28 -9.56
C GLY A 37 7.31 -26.40 -8.40
N ARG A 38 8.57 -25.98 -8.41
CA ARG A 38 9.13 -25.07 -7.40
C ARG A 38 9.01 -23.60 -7.79
N SER A 39 8.61 -23.35 -9.02
CA SER A 39 8.50 -21.99 -9.55
C SER A 39 7.16 -21.38 -9.23
N ARG A 40 7.15 -20.07 -9.08
CA ARG A 40 5.94 -19.28 -8.86
C ARG A 40 5.80 -18.26 -9.98
N PHE A 41 4.58 -18.08 -10.43
CA PHE A 41 4.27 -17.10 -11.48
C PHE A 41 3.08 -16.27 -11.06
N TYR A 42 3.14 -14.98 -11.36
CA TYR A 42 2.10 -14.02 -11.03
C TYR A 42 1.42 -13.57 -12.31
N SER A 43 0.12 -13.81 -12.38
CA SER A 43 -0.71 -13.48 -13.53
C SER A 43 -1.02 -11.99 -13.60
N THR A 44 -1.66 -11.58 -14.70
CA THR A 44 -2.18 -10.21 -14.84
C THR A 44 -3.07 -9.82 -13.66
N ARG A 45 -3.93 -10.76 -13.22
CA ARG A 45 -4.81 -10.54 -12.07
C ARG A 45 -4.00 -10.27 -10.80
N GLU A 46 -2.97 -11.04 -10.54
CA GLU A 46 -2.15 -10.87 -9.35
C GLU A 46 -1.34 -9.57 -9.40
N CYS A 47 -0.89 -9.17 -10.57
CA CYS A 47 -0.21 -7.88 -10.75
C CYS A 47 -1.17 -6.71 -10.49
N ALA A 48 -2.42 -6.82 -10.95
CA ALA A 48 -3.44 -5.80 -10.68
C ALA A 48 -3.74 -5.71 -9.18
N ARG A 49 -3.85 -6.86 -8.50
CA ARG A 49 -4.04 -6.90 -7.05
C ARG A 49 -2.86 -6.25 -6.33
N MET A 50 -1.64 -6.56 -6.76
CA MET A 50 -0.43 -5.98 -6.15
C MET A 50 -0.39 -4.45 -6.32
N THR A 51 -0.83 -3.94 -7.46
CA THR A 51 -0.93 -2.50 -7.69
C THR A 51 -1.85 -1.85 -6.66
N LEU A 52 -3.01 -2.46 -6.39
CA LEU A 52 -3.96 -1.96 -5.39
C LEU A 52 -3.38 -2.04 -3.98
N ILE A 53 -2.70 -3.14 -3.66
CA ILE A 53 -2.05 -3.32 -2.35
C ILE A 53 -1.01 -2.23 -2.13
N MET A 54 -0.16 -1.97 -3.12
CA MET A 54 0.89 -0.97 -3.00
C MET A 54 0.34 0.44 -2.85
N ARG A 55 -0.74 0.76 -3.55
CA ARG A 55 -1.42 2.05 -3.38
C ARG A 55 -2.00 2.19 -1.98
N GLY A 56 -2.68 1.16 -1.51
CA GLY A 56 -3.24 1.16 -0.16
C GLY A 56 -2.16 1.34 0.91
N ARG A 57 -1.02 0.68 0.72
CA ARG A 57 0.12 0.82 1.62
C ARG A 57 0.67 2.25 1.60
N LYS A 58 0.75 2.84 0.44
CA LYS A 58 1.20 4.23 0.29
C LYS A 58 0.31 5.19 1.06
N PHE A 59 -1.00 4.94 1.06
CA PHE A 59 -1.96 5.79 1.77
C PHE A 59 -2.04 5.46 3.27
N GLY A 60 -1.28 4.47 3.74
CA GLY A 60 -1.28 4.07 5.14
C GLY A 60 -2.48 3.23 5.53
N ILE A 61 -3.21 2.67 4.57
CA ILE A 61 -4.34 1.78 4.84
C ILE A 61 -3.78 0.44 5.33
N LYS A 62 -4.39 -0.09 6.38
CA LYS A 62 -3.94 -1.35 6.98
C LYS A 62 -4.20 -2.52 6.03
N LEU A 63 -3.30 -3.51 6.06
CA LEU A 63 -3.41 -4.68 5.18
C LEU A 63 -4.74 -5.40 5.33
N GLU A 64 -5.31 -5.46 6.53
CA GLU A 64 -6.60 -6.10 6.75
C GLU A 64 -7.74 -5.38 6.04
N GLU A 65 -7.71 -4.05 6.01
CA GLU A 65 -8.70 -3.25 5.28
C GLU A 65 -8.53 -3.43 3.77
N ILE A 66 -7.30 -3.49 3.30
CA ILE A 66 -7.00 -3.76 1.89
C ILE A 66 -7.53 -5.14 1.50
N ARG A 67 -7.36 -6.14 2.36
CA ARG A 67 -7.87 -7.49 2.15
C ARG A 67 -9.39 -7.49 1.98
N GLN A 68 -10.11 -6.79 2.86
CA GLN A 68 -11.57 -6.72 2.80
C GLN A 68 -12.04 -6.05 1.51
N TRP A 69 -11.38 -4.97 1.11
CA TRP A 69 -11.71 -4.29 -0.14
C TRP A 69 -11.51 -5.19 -1.36
N LEU A 70 -10.40 -5.94 -1.40
CA LEU A 70 -10.14 -6.89 -2.48
C LEU A 70 -11.21 -8.00 -2.54
N LYS A 71 -11.68 -8.47 -1.40
CA LYS A 71 -12.76 -9.46 -1.33
C LYS A 71 -14.08 -8.90 -1.86
N ILE A 72 -14.42 -7.68 -1.52
CA ILE A 72 -15.62 -7.02 -2.01
C ILE A 72 -15.55 -6.92 -3.54
N TYR A 73 -14.41 -6.52 -4.07
CA TYR A 73 -14.19 -6.42 -5.51
C TYR A 73 -14.48 -7.75 -6.23
N GLU A 74 -14.03 -8.86 -5.65
CA GLU A 74 -14.18 -10.17 -6.26
C GLU A 74 -15.62 -10.70 -6.19
N ASN A 75 -16.35 -10.38 -5.11
CA ASN A 75 -17.65 -11.01 -4.81
C ASN A 75 -18.86 -10.13 -5.10
N GLU A 76 -18.76 -8.84 -4.87
CA GLU A 76 -19.92 -7.93 -4.87
C GLU A 76 -20.04 -7.05 -6.10
N GLY A 77 -19.00 -7.01 -6.92
CA GLY A 77 -19.02 -6.22 -8.15
C GLY A 77 -18.58 -4.78 -7.96
N THR A 78 -18.52 -4.04 -9.07
CA THR A 78 -17.83 -2.75 -9.16
C THR A 78 -18.47 -1.64 -8.32
N LYS A 79 -19.80 -1.59 -8.28
CA LYS A 79 -20.49 -0.50 -7.55
C LYS A 79 -20.27 -0.60 -6.05
N VAL A 80 -20.41 -1.79 -5.50
CA VAL A 80 -20.19 -2.04 -4.07
C VAL A 80 -18.72 -1.79 -3.72
N GLN A 81 -17.80 -2.21 -4.59
CA GLN A 81 -16.39 -1.97 -4.42
C GLN A 81 -16.08 -0.47 -4.35
N MET A 82 -16.64 0.31 -5.27
CA MET A 82 -16.40 1.75 -5.30
C MET A 82 -16.93 2.44 -4.05
N SER A 83 -18.10 2.05 -3.57
CA SER A 83 -18.66 2.60 -2.34
C SER A 83 -17.81 2.25 -1.13
N ALA A 84 -17.34 1.01 -1.03
CA ALA A 84 -16.47 0.58 0.06
C ALA A 84 -15.14 1.34 0.02
N PHE A 85 -14.60 1.56 -1.16
CA PHE A 85 -13.37 2.33 -1.33
C PHE A 85 -13.55 3.78 -0.84
N VAL A 86 -14.67 4.42 -1.19
CA VAL A 86 -14.94 5.80 -0.78
C VAL A 86 -14.98 5.91 0.75
N GLU A 87 -15.66 4.99 1.43
CA GLU A 87 -15.69 4.99 2.89
C GLU A 87 -14.30 4.83 3.50
N MET A 88 -13.53 3.92 2.96
CA MET A 88 -12.16 3.68 3.42
C MET A 88 -11.28 4.92 3.17
N ALA A 89 -11.42 5.54 2.01
CA ALA A 89 -10.67 6.73 1.65
C ALA A 89 -11.04 7.93 2.55
N ASP A 90 -12.32 8.12 2.82
CA ASP A 90 -12.78 9.20 3.70
C ASP A 90 -12.19 9.05 5.10
N HIS A 91 -12.23 7.85 5.64
CA HIS A 91 -11.68 7.57 6.95
C HIS A 91 -10.16 7.82 6.98
N GLN A 92 -9.45 7.33 5.98
CA GLN A 92 -8.00 7.47 5.91
C GLN A 92 -7.56 8.91 5.65
N LEU A 93 -8.35 9.68 4.89
CA LEU A 93 -8.06 11.10 4.66
C LEU A 93 -8.07 11.90 5.95
N VAL A 94 -9.03 11.63 6.85
CA VAL A 94 -9.07 12.30 8.16
C VAL A 94 -7.79 12.03 8.93
N GLU A 95 -7.33 10.78 8.98
CA GLU A 95 -6.10 10.43 9.67
C GLU A 95 -4.87 11.09 9.05
N LEU A 96 -4.79 11.09 7.73
CA LEU A 96 -3.66 11.71 7.03
C LEU A 96 -3.62 13.22 7.24
N GLU A 97 -4.77 13.87 7.23
CA GLU A 97 -4.86 15.31 7.48
C GLU A 97 -4.44 15.68 8.89
N GLU A 98 -4.80 14.86 9.88
CA GLU A 98 -4.35 15.02 11.25
C GLU A 98 -2.83 14.87 11.36
N GLN A 99 -2.27 13.86 10.70
CA GLN A 99 -0.82 13.64 10.66
C GLN A 99 -0.09 14.80 9.99
N ALA A 100 -0.66 15.33 8.92
CA ALA A 100 -0.09 16.47 8.21
C ALA A 100 -0.05 17.72 9.09
N GLU A 101 -1.12 17.95 9.87
CA GLU A 101 -1.18 19.07 10.80
C GLU A 101 -0.15 18.93 11.92
N GLN A 102 -0.04 17.74 12.51
CA GLN A 102 0.96 17.46 13.54
C GLN A 102 2.37 17.66 13.01
N LEU A 103 2.62 17.21 11.79
CA LEU A 103 3.94 17.37 11.17
C LEU A 103 4.24 18.85 10.90
N SER A 104 3.25 19.61 10.42
CA SER A 104 3.38 21.04 10.21
C SER A 104 3.73 21.78 11.50
N ASP A 105 3.06 21.43 12.60
CA ASP A 105 3.32 22.03 13.91
C ASP A 105 4.73 21.69 14.41
N ALA A 106 5.16 20.43 14.23
CA ALA A 106 6.50 20.01 14.60
C ALA A 106 7.59 20.77 13.84
N ILE A 107 7.35 20.99 12.55
CA ILE A 107 8.29 21.76 11.70
C ILE A 107 8.41 23.20 12.21
N LYS A 108 7.28 23.82 12.51
CA LYS A 108 7.26 25.19 13.04
C LYS A 108 8.02 25.31 14.37
N GLU A 109 7.75 24.39 15.27
CA GLU A 109 8.39 24.37 16.57
C GLU A 109 9.89 24.16 16.46
N LEU A 110 10.32 23.19 15.64
CA LEU A 110 11.74 22.92 15.44
C LEU A 110 12.45 24.10 14.79
N ARG A 111 11.81 24.75 13.84
CA ARG A 111 12.38 25.94 13.19
C ARG A 111 12.60 27.06 14.18
N THR A 112 11.65 27.30 15.06
CA THR A 112 11.76 28.31 16.10
C THR A 112 12.93 28.01 17.05
N LEU A 113 13.00 26.76 17.51
CA LEU A 113 14.11 26.34 18.38
C LEU A 113 15.47 26.50 17.70
N ARG A 114 15.54 26.16 16.43
CA ARG A 114 16.75 26.32 15.63
C ARG A 114 17.18 27.79 15.56
N GLU A 115 16.25 28.66 15.24
CA GLU A 115 16.53 30.09 15.12
C GLU A 115 16.97 30.70 16.45
N GLU A 116 16.33 30.32 17.55
CA GLU A 116 16.73 30.76 18.87
C GLU A 116 18.13 30.28 19.25
N THR A 117 18.44 29.04 18.89
CA THR A 117 19.76 28.46 19.17
C THR A 117 20.86 29.15 18.34
N VAL A 118 20.59 29.43 17.08
CA VAL A 118 21.55 30.18 16.24
C VAL A 118 21.90 31.52 16.86
N LYS A 119 20.90 32.22 17.42
CA LYS A 119 21.14 33.51 18.08
C LYS A 119 22.04 33.35 19.33
N LYS A 120 21.93 32.25 20.06
CA LYS A 120 22.71 32.00 21.25
C LYS A 120 24.17 31.71 20.97
N ILE A 121 24.48 31.14 19.80
CA ILE A 121 25.87 30.80 19.43
C ILE A 121 26.53 31.86 18.55
N ALA A 122 25.78 32.87 18.14
CA ALA A 122 26.31 33.96 17.34
C ALA A 122 27.18 34.93 18.17
#